data_35292c35b4ac9b622e4c9c08b82a8331
#
_entry.id   35292c35b4ac9b622e4c9c08b82a8331
#
_cell.length_a   1.000
_cell.length_b   1.000
_cell.length_c   1.000
_cell.angle_alpha   90.00
_cell.angle_beta   90.00
_cell.angle_gamma   90.00
#
_symmetry.space_group_name_H-M   'P 1'
#
loop_
_entity.id
_entity.type
_entity.pdbx_description
1 polymer ?
#
loop_
_entity_poly.entity_id
_entity_poly.type
_entity_poly.pdbx_seq_one_letter_code
_entity_poly.pdbx_strand_id
1 'polypeptide(L)'
;MTGIILGIGNSAALFAPKGTPFDPKDVIELVDPEQPHVSVFDLSVLRGDGIFEATTVWKGFPVSLENHLRRLATSAAMTDLPEPNIDAFTAAVNTVIAAYDDPEPGPMLRILVSRGYDPTTGVGAGKGRLPS
;
A
#
# COMPACT_ATOMS: atom_id res chain seq x y z
N MET A 1 -18.21 -2.94 13.45
CA MET A 1 -17.43 -1.92 13.56
C MET A 1 -17.26 -1.12 12.40
N THR A 2 -17.14 -0.09 12.35
CA THR A 2 -17.15 0.66 11.33
C THR A 2 -16.26 1.75 11.30
N GLY A 3 -16.18 2.55 10.39
CA GLY A 3 -15.30 3.64 10.21
C GLY A 3 -13.92 3.30 9.69
N ILE A 4 -13.61 2.03 9.47
CA ILE A 4 -12.33 1.62 8.87
C ILE A 4 -12.59 1.00 7.52
N ILE A 5 -11.90 1.52 6.52
CA ILE A 5 -11.89 0.94 5.18
C ILE A 5 -10.50 0.36 4.95
N LEU A 6 -10.43 -0.89 4.56
CA LEU A 6 -9.18 -1.58 4.29
C LEU A 6 -9.14 -2.05 2.85
N GLY A 7 -8.07 -1.72 2.14
CA GLY A 7 -7.82 -2.23 0.82
C GLY A 7 -6.52 -3.02 0.78
N ILE A 8 -6.54 -4.12 0.04
CA ILE A 8 -5.35 -4.92 -0.23
C ILE A 8 -4.95 -4.68 -1.67
N GLY A 9 -3.75 -4.18 -1.86
CA GLY A 9 -3.26 -3.78 -3.17
C GLY A 9 -2.87 -4.96 -4.05
N ASN A 10 -3.05 -4.80 -5.35
CA ASN A 10 -2.57 -5.73 -6.35
C ASN A 10 -1.11 -5.39 -6.69
N SER A 11 -0.18 -6.18 -6.20
CA SER A 11 1.25 -5.92 -6.38
C SER A 11 1.67 -5.84 -7.84
N ALA A 12 1.06 -6.64 -8.70
CA ALA A 12 1.42 -6.63 -10.12
C ALA A 12 1.13 -5.27 -10.77
N ALA A 13 0.05 -4.59 -10.35
CA ALA A 13 -0.29 -3.27 -10.86
C ALA A 13 0.47 -2.16 -10.14
N LEU A 14 0.54 -2.26 -8.81
CA LEU A 14 1.10 -1.20 -7.98
C LEU A 14 2.61 -1.03 -8.15
N PHE A 15 3.29 -2.07 -8.59
CA PHE A 15 4.75 -2.06 -8.81
C PHE A 15 5.13 -2.32 -10.27
N ALA A 16 4.16 -2.19 -11.18
CA ALA A 16 4.45 -2.26 -12.62
C ALA A 16 5.28 -1.03 -13.04
N PRO A 17 6.06 -1.15 -14.12
CA PRO A 17 6.81 0.00 -14.62
C PRO A 17 5.91 1.19 -14.95
N LYS A 18 6.44 2.40 -14.78
CA LYS A 18 5.74 3.63 -15.09
C LYS A 18 5.17 3.58 -16.51
N GLY A 19 3.92 3.98 -16.67
CA GLY A 19 3.25 3.99 -17.95
C GLY A 19 2.58 2.67 -18.32
N THR A 20 2.73 1.64 -17.51
CA THR A 20 2.02 0.37 -17.75
C THR A 20 0.52 0.59 -17.59
N PRO A 21 -0.31 0.21 -18.58
CA PRO A 21 -1.76 0.33 -18.46
C PRO A 21 -2.28 -0.54 -17.33
N PHE A 22 -3.29 -0.05 -16.64
CA PHE A 22 -3.97 -0.81 -15.59
C PHE A 22 -5.45 -0.44 -15.58
N ASP A 23 -6.28 -1.37 -15.08
CA ASP A 23 -7.68 -1.08 -14.82
C ASP A 23 -7.80 -0.57 -13.39
N PRO A 24 -8.34 0.64 -13.15
CA PRO A 24 -8.49 1.16 -11.79
C PRO A 24 -9.25 0.22 -10.86
N LYS A 25 -10.09 -0.66 -11.40
CA LYS A 25 -10.84 -1.62 -10.59
C LYS A 25 -9.97 -2.77 -10.09
N ASP A 26 -8.81 -2.98 -10.70
CA ASP A 26 -7.95 -4.12 -10.39
C ASP A 26 -6.73 -3.75 -9.56
N VAL A 27 -6.55 -2.47 -9.20
CA VAL A 27 -5.36 -2.06 -8.45
C VAL A 27 -5.48 -2.36 -6.96
N ILE A 28 -6.69 -2.48 -6.44
CA ILE A 28 -6.91 -2.70 -5.02
C ILE A 28 -8.24 -3.42 -4.80
N GLU A 29 -8.29 -4.27 -3.79
CA GLU A 29 -9.51 -4.95 -3.38
C GLU A 29 -9.89 -4.48 -1.99
N LEU A 30 -11.13 -4.02 -1.83
CA LEU A 30 -11.65 -3.67 -0.52
C LEU A 30 -12.05 -4.96 0.21
N VAL A 31 -11.60 -5.08 1.44
CA VAL A 31 -11.81 -6.30 2.24
C VAL A 31 -12.36 -5.95 3.61
N ASP A 32 -12.88 -6.96 4.30
CA ASP A 32 -13.41 -6.78 5.66
C ASP A 32 -12.24 -6.54 6.63
N PRO A 33 -12.16 -5.36 7.26
CA PRO A 33 -11.04 -5.05 8.15
C PRO A 33 -11.03 -5.86 9.43
N GLU A 34 -12.12 -6.58 9.74
CA GLU A 34 -12.20 -7.40 10.94
C GLU A 34 -11.72 -8.83 10.71
N GLN A 35 -11.37 -9.19 9.46
CA GLN A 35 -10.83 -10.50 9.14
C GLN A 35 -9.31 -10.42 9.00
N PRO A 36 -8.60 -11.53 9.23
CA PRO A 36 -7.14 -11.55 9.05
C PRO A 36 -6.79 -11.55 7.56
N HIS A 37 -5.82 -10.74 7.18
CA HIS A 37 -5.39 -10.61 5.78
C HIS A 37 -3.89 -10.73 5.60
N VAL A 38 -3.12 -10.72 6.68
CA VAL A 38 -1.65 -10.76 6.61
C VAL A 38 -1.17 -11.98 7.37
N SER A 39 -0.30 -12.74 6.72
CA SER A 39 0.30 -13.91 7.35
C SER A 39 1.24 -13.50 8.48
N VAL A 40 1.31 -14.32 9.53
CA VAL A 40 2.30 -14.11 10.59
C VAL A 40 3.74 -14.29 10.07
N PHE A 41 3.91 -14.93 8.92
CA PHE A 41 5.23 -15.09 8.28
C PHE A 41 5.59 -13.90 7.40
N ASP A 42 4.68 -12.94 7.20
CA ASP A 42 4.99 -11.74 6.46
C ASP A 42 6.14 -11.01 7.14
N LEU A 43 7.12 -10.58 6.36
CA LEU A 43 8.33 -9.99 6.94
C LEU A 43 8.08 -8.68 7.65
N SER A 44 6.99 -7.96 7.31
CA SER A 44 6.61 -6.78 8.07
C SER A 44 6.16 -7.14 9.49
N VAL A 45 5.54 -8.31 9.66
CA VAL A 45 5.12 -8.81 10.97
C VAL A 45 6.29 -9.36 11.75
N LEU A 46 7.11 -10.21 11.09
CA LEU A 46 8.20 -10.90 11.78
C LEU A 46 9.35 -9.98 12.18
N ARG A 47 9.62 -8.94 11.39
CA ARG A 47 10.83 -8.15 11.60
C ARG A 47 10.69 -6.68 11.19
N GLY A 48 9.47 -6.21 10.97
CA GLY A 48 9.25 -4.82 10.60
C GLY A 48 9.79 -4.45 9.22
N ASP A 49 9.90 -5.40 8.30
CA ASP A 49 10.48 -5.18 6.98
C ASP A 49 9.42 -4.63 6.03
N GLY A 50 9.27 -3.34 6.05
CA GLY A 50 8.29 -2.65 5.24
C GLY A 50 8.46 -1.14 5.37
N ILE A 51 7.69 -0.43 4.58
CA ILE A 51 7.69 1.04 4.59
C ILE A 51 6.25 1.52 4.68
N PHE A 52 6.05 2.75 5.12
CA PHE A 52 4.71 3.30 5.19
C PHE A 52 4.71 4.81 4.97
N GLU A 53 3.54 5.33 4.58
CA GLU A 53 3.23 6.74 4.55
C GLU A 53 1.86 6.94 5.18
N ALA A 54 1.64 8.13 5.73
CA ALA A 54 0.36 8.48 6.32
C ALA A 54 0.05 9.94 6.00
N THR A 55 -1.21 10.20 5.68
CA THR A 55 -1.67 11.57 5.46
C THR A 55 -3.11 11.72 5.90
N THR A 56 -3.54 12.95 6.10
CA THR A 56 -4.91 13.27 6.43
C THR A 56 -5.73 13.36 5.15
N VAL A 57 -6.97 12.91 5.21
CA VAL A 57 -7.94 13.13 4.14
C VAL A 57 -8.82 14.30 4.53
N TRP A 58 -8.84 15.34 3.69
CA TRP A 58 -9.62 16.55 3.95
C TRP A 58 -10.69 16.69 2.87
N LYS A 59 -11.95 16.65 3.27
CA LYS A 59 -13.09 16.78 2.36
C LYS A 59 -12.98 15.86 1.14
N GLY A 60 -12.58 14.62 1.37
CA GLY A 60 -12.44 13.62 0.31
C GLY A 60 -11.13 13.66 -0.47
N PHE A 61 -10.20 14.55 -0.09
CA PHE A 61 -8.92 14.67 -0.78
C PHE A 61 -7.76 14.34 0.15
N PRO A 62 -6.85 13.47 -0.27
CA PRO A 62 -5.65 13.18 0.51
C PRO A 62 -4.69 14.38 0.46
N VAL A 63 -4.27 14.85 1.63
CA VAL A 63 -3.40 16.02 1.72
C VAL A 63 -2.01 15.65 1.20
N SER A 64 -1.53 16.41 0.21
CA SER A 64 -0.17 16.25 -0.35
C SER A 64 0.15 14.83 -0.81
N LEU A 65 -0.83 14.15 -1.41
CA LEU A 65 -0.64 12.75 -1.82
C LEU A 65 0.59 12.58 -2.72
N GLU A 66 0.78 13.47 -3.68
CA GLU A 66 1.92 13.37 -4.59
C GLU A 66 3.25 13.34 -3.86
N ASN A 67 3.41 14.23 -2.86
CA ASN A 67 4.64 14.26 -2.06
C ASN A 67 4.80 12.99 -1.22
N HIS A 68 3.71 12.49 -0.66
CA HIS A 68 3.76 11.25 0.11
C HIS A 68 4.12 10.05 -0.76
N LEU A 69 3.61 9.98 -1.98
CA LEU A 69 3.95 8.89 -2.89
C LEU A 69 5.40 8.98 -3.38
N ARG A 70 5.93 10.21 -3.55
CA ARG A 70 7.35 10.37 -3.85
C ARG A 70 8.22 9.92 -2.68
N ARG A 71 7.81 10.21 -1.46
CA ARG A 71 8.53 9.75 -0.27
C ARG A 71 8.47 8.22 -0.16
N LEU A 72 7.31 7.63 -0.49
CA LEU A 72 7.19 6.17 -0.52
C LEU A 72 8.17 5.58 -1.53
N ALA A 73 8.29 6.18 -2.71
CA ALA A 73 9.23 5.73 -3.73
C ALA A 73 10.68 5.85 -3.26
N THR A 74 11.01 6.94 -2.57
CA THR A 74 12.36 7.13 -1.99
C THR A 74 12.65 6.06 -0.95
N SER A 75 11.69 5.81 -0.05
CA SER A 75 11.83 4.76 0.96
C SER A 75 11.98 3.37 0.33
N ALA A 76 11.23 3.11 -0.73
CA ALA A 76 11.34 1.84 -1.45
C ALA A 76 12.73 1.66 -2.05
N ALA A 77 13.28 2.71 -2.66
CA ALA A 77 14.62 2.67 -3.23
C ALA A 77 15.69 2.43 -2.15
N MET A 78 15.53 3.07 -1.00
CA MET A 78 16.48 2.94 0.12
C MET A 78 16.44 1.56 0.76
N THR A 79 15.32 0.87 0.67
CA THR A 79 15.15 -0.45 1.28
C THR A 79 15.16 -1.57 0.24
N ASP A 80 15.49 -1.25 -0.99
CA ASP A 80 15.55 -2.18 -2.11
C ASP A 80 14.21 -2.93 -2.33
N LEU A 81 13.12 -2.19 -2.18
CA LEU A 81 11.80 -2.65 -2.58
C LEU A 81 11.51 -2.19 -4.01
N PRO A 82 10.57 -2.86 -4.71
CA PRO A 82 10.21 -2.44 -6.06
C PRO A 82 9.73 -0.99 -6.10
N GLU A 83 9.97 -0.31 -7.22
CA GLU A 83 9.53 1.07 -7.39
C GLU A 83 8.01 1.13 -7.49
N PRO A 84 7.34 1.95 -6.66
CA PRO A 84 5.89 2.11 -6.75
C PRO A 84 5.49 2.79 -8.06
N ASN A 85 4.43 2.27 -8.67
CA ASN A 85 3.79 2.94 -9.81
C ASN A 85 2.86 4.02 -9.24
N ILE A 86 3.25 5.28 -9.38
CA ILE A 86 2.55 6.39 -8.74
C ILE A 86 1.10 6.50 -9.22
N ASP A 87 0.86 6.31 -10.52
CA ASP A 87 -0.49 6.39 -11.06
C ASP A 87 -1.40 5.29 -10.51
N ALA A 88 -0.88 4.08 -10.41
CA ALA A 88 -1.63 2.96 -9.85
C ALA A 88 -1.91 3.17 -8.35
N PHE A 89 -0.93 3.65 -7.59
CA PHE A 89 -1.14 3.99 -6.18
C PHE A 89 -2.16 5.09 -6.01
N THR A 90 -2.14 6.10 -6.87
CA THR A 90 -3.13 7.19 -6.83
C THR A 90 -4.54 6.64 -7.05
N ALA A 91 -4.71 5.76 -8.04
CA ALA A 91 -6.00 5.12 -8.28
C ALA A 91 -6.46 4.27 -7.09
N ALA A 92 -5.55 3.53 -6.47
CA ALA A 92 -5.86 2.71 -5.30
C ALA A 92 -6.31 3.59 -4.12
N VAL A 93 -5.60 4.67 -3.85
CA VAL A 93 -5.94 5.62 -2.79
C VAL A 93 -7.33 6.21 -3.03
N ASN A 94 -7.61 6.63 -4.25
CA ASN A 94 -8.91 7.21 -4.57
C ASN A 94 -10.04 6.20 -4.39
N THR A 95 -9.81 4.93 -4.70
CA THR A 95 -10.79 3.87 -4.49
C THR A 95 -11.12 3.71 -3.00
N VAL A 96 -10.10 3.69 -2.16
CA VAL A 96 -10.28 3.56 -0.70
C VAL A 96 -11.01 4.77 -0.14
N ILE A 97 -10.61 5.97 -0.53
CA ILE A 97 -11.24 7.21 -0.07
C ILE A 97 -12.71 7.26 -0.47
N ALA A 98 -13.03 6.85 -1.71
CA ALA A 98 -14.40 6.86 -2.19
C ALA A 98 -15.31 5.92 -1.41
N ALA A 99 -14.76 4.87 -0.81
CA ALA A 99 -15.52 3.92 -0.01
C ALA A 99 -15.78 4.42 1.41
N TYR A 100 -15.08 5.46 1.85
CA TYR A 100 -15.26 6.03 3.18
C TYR A 100 -16.40 7.04 3.14
N ASP A 101 -17.42 6.80 3.92
CA ASP A 101 -18.63 7.60 3.85
C ASP A 101 -18.91 8.47 5.08
N ASP A 102 -18.05 8.45 6.08
CA ASP A 102 -18.20 9.29 7.26
C ASP A 102 -17.57 10.66 6.97
N PRO A 103 -18.37 11.75 6.92
CA PRO A 103 -17.81 13.05 6.55
C PRO A 103 -16.99 13.72 7.64
N GLU A 104 -17.11 13.25 8.88
CA GLU A 104 -16.51 13.95 10.01
C GLU A 104 -15.86 13.00 11.01
N PRO A 105 -14.69 13.36 11.52
CA PRO A 105 -13.70 14.29 11.00
C PRO A 105 -12.96 13.65 9.82
N GLY A 106 -12.06 14.39 9.19
CA GLY A 106 -11.26 13.81 8.12
C GLY A 106 -10.47 12.62 8.61
N PRO A 107 -10.55 11.48 7.94
CA PRO A 107 -9.83 10.27 8.38
C PRO A 107 -8.34 10.36 8.09
N MET A 108 -7.60 9.45 8.70
CA MET A 108 -6.20 9.25 8.40
C MET A 108 -6.08 8.15 7.34
N LEU A 109 -5.38 8.45 6.25
CA LEU A 109 -5.00 7.46 5.25
C LEU A 109 -3.63 6.91 5.58
N ARG A 110 -3.49 5.59 5.58
CA ARG A 110 -2.20 4.92 5.74
C ARG A 110 -1.94 4.03 4.55
N ILE A 111 -0.71 4.07 4.06
CA ILE A 111 -0.23 3.18 3.00
C ILE A 111 0.91 2.37 3.60
N LEU A 112 0.78 1.06 3.58
CA LEU A 112 1.82 0.16 4.08
C LEU A 112 2.26 -0.74 2.95
N VAL A 113 3.57 -0.84 2.75
CA VAL A 113 4.16 -1.74 1.77
C VAL A 113 5.10 -2.67 2.52
N SER A 114 4.75 -3.95 2.51
CA SER A 114 5.57 -4.99 3.12
C SER A 114 6.46 -5.64 2.07
N ARG A 115 7.63 -6.12 2.50
CA ARG A 115 8.42 -7.00 1.64
C ARG A 115 7.70 -8.33 1.40
N GLY A 116 6.69 -8.64 2.18
CA GLY A 116 5.94 -9.89 2.05
C GLY A 116 6.77 -11.10 2.48
N TYR A 117 6.49 -12.24 1.89
CA TYR A 117 7.31 -13.43 2.05
C TYR A 117 6.96 -14.43 0.95
N ASP A 118 7.92 -15.28 0.64
CA ASP A 118 7.71 -16.41 -0.26
C ASP A 118 7.69 -17.67 0.60
N PRO A 119 6.59 -18.44 0.63
CA PRO A 119 6.51 -19.64 1.47
C PRO A 119 7.57 -20.67 1.14
N THR A 120 8.09 -20.67 -0.10
CA THR A 120 9.09 -21.64 -0.53
C THR A 120 10.49 -21.24 -0.10
N THR A 121 10.85 -19.98 -0.24
CA THR A 121 12.21 -19.50 -0.02
C THR A 121 12.36 -18.68 1.25
N GLY A 122 11.26 -18.18 1.82
CA GLY A 122 11.30 -17.25 2.95
C GLY A 122 11.81 -15.87 2.57
N VAL A 123 11.88 -15.55 1.28
CA VAL A 123 12.38 -14.27 0.78
C VAL A 123 11.21 -13.41 0.35
N GLY A 124 11.21 -12.14 0.72
CA GLY A 124 10.17 -11.20 0.33
C GLY A 124 10.40 -10.58 -1.04
N ALA A 125 9.52 -9.64 -1.40
CA ALA A 125 9.60 -8.90 -2.64
C ALA A 125 10.78 -7.93 -2.62
N GLY A 126 11.30 -7.59 -3.83
CA GLY A 126 12.37 -6.64 -3.99
C GLY A 126 13.60 -7.29 -4.57
N LYS A 127 14.59 -6.45 -4.93
CA LYS A 127 15.82 -6.93 -5.52
C LYS A 127 16.78 -7.48 -4.49
N GLY A 128 16.81 -6.87 -3.33
CA GLY A 128 17.71 -7.29 -2.27
C GLY A 128 17.20 -8.52 -1.58
N ARG A 129 18.08 -9.47 -1.37
CA ARG A 129 17.77 -10.58 -0.52
C ARG A 129 17.97 -10.18 0.91
N LEU A 130 17.18 -10.77 1.79
CA LEU A 130 17.38 -10.55 3.20
C LEU A 130 18.69 -11.19 3.60
N PRO A 131 19.42 -10.57 4.55
CA PRO A 131 20.58 -11.22 5.12
C PRO A 131 20.14 -12.54 5.75
N SER A 132 20.85 -13.54 5.44
CA SER A 132 20.58 -14.87 6.03
C SER A 132 21.18 -14.96 7.42
#